data_1b250c6c366a383f43c450ff9da949bf
#
_entry.id   1b250c6c366a383f43c450ff9da949bf
#
_cell.length_a   1.000
_cell.length_b   1.000
_cell.length_c   1.000
_cell.angle_alpha   90.00
_cell.angle_beta   90.00
_cell.angle_gamma   90.00
#
_symmetry.space_group_name_H-M   'P 1'
#
loop_
_entity.id
_entity.type
_entity.pdbx_description
1 polymer ?
#
loop_
_entity_poly.entity_id
_entity_poly.type
_entity_poly.pdbx_seq_one_letter_code
_entity_poly.pdbx_strand_id
1 'polypeptide(L)'
;GDDSMSGWRIEYELIDKELNPKQLTKRSANFRQAKWVRGDVVDRDILFFGIERTVPAGEKTRYKQLMRSTYVHKPPLESINPEVAKQVEHILGKSISDYQVTQYGLDDKFLVGKSDGNKFSEFHFGAGESSIIRMLTKIEQAPENSLILIEEIENGLHPIATKRMVEYLIDVASRKSVQAIFTTH
;
A
#
# COMPACT_ATOMS: atom_id res chain seq x y z
N GLY A 1 -34.38 0.97 -15.07
CA GLY A 1 -33.02 1.16 -14.62
C GLY A 1 -32.17 1.44 -15.81
N ASP A 2 -31.46 2.53 -15.77
CA ASP A 2 -30.61 3.01 -16.85
C ASP A 2 -29.41 2.08 -17.01
N ASP A 3 -29.36 1.30 -18.07
CA ASP A 3 -28.29 0.35 -18.39
C ASP A 3 -27.08 1.09 -19.01
N SER A 4 -26.69 2.21 -18.39
CA SER A 4 -25.65 3.12 -18.90
C SER A 4 -24.30 2.44 -19.20
N MET A 5 -24.05 1.26 -18.60
CA MET A 5 -22.85 0.46 -18.82
C MET A 5 -23.10 -0.80 -19.65
N SER A 6 -24.30 -0.99 -20.19
CA SER A 6 -24.58 -2.16 -21.04
C SER A 6 -23.70 -2.13 -22.30
N GLY A 7 -23.05 -3.26 -22.58
CA GLY A 7 -22.14 -3.39 -23.72
C GLY A 7 -20.70 -2.87 -23.50
N TRP A 8 -20.37 -2.36 -22.33
CA TRP A 8 -19.00 -1.98 -22.04
C TRP A 8 -18.09 -3.22 -22.08
N ARG A 9 -16.91 -3.02 -22.68
CA ARG A 9 -15.88 -4.05 -22.79
C ARG A 9 -14.53 -3.45 -22.44
N ILE A 10 -13.78 -4.16 -21.63
CA ILE A 10 -12.38 -3.85 -21.32
C ILE A 10 -11.55 -4.96 -21.96
N GLU A 11 -10.56 -4.57 -22.74
CA GLU A 11 -9.53 -5.47 -23.26
C GLU A 11 -8.19 -5.03 -22.69
N TYR A 12 -7.37 -5.99 -22.29
CA TYR A 12 -6.04 -5.75 -21.78
C TYR A 12 -5.09 -6.87 -22.21
N GLU A 13 -3.83 -6.54 -22.33
CA GLU A 13 -2.76 -7.48 -22.62
C GLU A 13 -1.80 -7.51 -21.44
N LEU A 14 -1.38 -8.69 -21.07
CA LEU A 14 -0.44 -8.91 -19.97
C LEU A 14 0.48 -10.08 -20.28
N ILE A 15 1.65 -10.09 -19.65
CA ILE A 15 2.51 -11.26 -19.60
C ILE A 15 2.10 -12.06 -18.37
N ASP A 16 1.53 -13.23 -18.61
CA ASP A 16 1.25 -14.21 -17.59
C ASP A 16 2.45 -15.14 -17.45
N LYS A 17 3.25 -14.95 -16.42
CA LYS A 17 4.50 -15.69 -16.26
C LYS A 17 4.32 -17.16 -15.93
N GLU A 18 3.16 -17.56 -15.43
CA GLU A 18 2.84 -18.95 -15.14
C GLU A 18 2.33 -19.67 -16.37
N LEU A 19 1.38 -19.06 -17.08
CA LEU A 19 0.76 -19.65 -18.25
C LEU A 19 1.54 -19.43 -19.55
N ASN A 20 2.07 -18.23 -19.74
CA ASN A 20 2.79 -17.86 -20.97
C ASN A 20 3.85 -16.77 -20.71
N PRO A 21 5.03 -17.13 -20.17
CA PRO A 21 6.04 -16.16 -19.73
C PRO A 21 6.72 -15.39 -20.85
N LYS A 22 6.53 -15.80 -22.11
CA LYS A 22 7.24 -15.22 -23.27
C LYS A 22 6.37 -14.40 -24.21
N GLN A 23 5.06 -14.42 -24.02
CA GLN A 23 4.12 -13.76 -24.94
C GLN A 23 3.04 -13.01 -24.19
N LEU A 24 2.61 -11.88 -24.76
CA LEU A 24 1.44 -11.15 -24.31
C LEU A 24 0.17 -12.02 -24.47
N THR A 25 -0.56 -12.18 -23.40
CA THR A 25 -1.85 -12.84 -23.39
C THR A 25 -2.96 -11.79 -23.38
N LYS A 26 -3.82 -11.83 -24.38
CA LYS A 26 -4.99 -10.94 -24.48
C LYS A 26 -6.11 -11.45 -23.62
N ARG A 27 -6.68 -10.59 -22.80
CA ARG A 27 -7.82 -10.86 -21.94
C ARG A 27 -8.92 -9.83 -22.18
N SER A 28 -10.16 -10.20 -21.95
CA SER A 28 -11.28 -9.28 -22.02
C SER A 28 -12.28 -9.49 -20.90
N ALA A 29 -12.91 -8.40 -20.47
CA ALA A 29 -14.05 -8.44 -19.58
C ALA A 29 -15.21 -7.67 -20.22
N ASN A 30 -16.41 -8.20 -20.14
CA ASN A 30 -17.62 -7.58 -20.69
C ASN A 30 -18.59 -7.28 -19.54
N PHE A 31 -19.20 -6.11 -19.55
CA PHE A 31 -20.24 -5.76 -18.59
C PHE A 31 -21.60 -6.26 -19.08
N ARG A 32 -22.20 -7.20 -18.33
CA ARG A 32 -23.50 -7.79 -18.63
C ARG A 32 -24.30 -7.96 -17.34
N GLN A 33 -25.59 -7.61 -17.36
CA GLN A 33 -26.49 -7.80 -16.20
C GLN A 33 -25.90 -7.22 -14.90
N ALA A 34 -25.43 -5.98 -14.95
CA ALA A 34 -24.81 -5.27 -13.84
C ALA A 34 -23.55 -5.96 -13.25
N LYS A 35 -22.90 -6.84 -14.00
CA LYS A 35 -21.68 -7.54 -13.58
C LYS A 35 -20.63 -7.58 -14.68
N TRP A 36 -19.38 -7.54 -14.29
CA TRP A 36 -18.28 -7.85 -15.18
C TRP A 36 -18.13 -9.36 -15.33
N VAL A 37 -18.35 -9.86 -16.56
CA VAL A 37 -18.12 -11.26 -16.93
C VAL A 37 -16.75 -11.33 -17.60
N ARG A 38 -15.87 -12.15 -17.06
CA ARG A 38 -14.50 -12.36 -17.54
C ARG A 38 -14.19 -13.86 -17.61
N GLY A 39 -13.25 -14.24 -18.45
CA GLY A 39 -12.67 -15.60 -18.46
C GLY A 39 -11.78 -15.86 -17.25
N ASP A 40 -10.92 -16.86 -17.35
CA ASP A 40 -9.98 -17.22 -16.29
C ASP A 40 -9.17 -16.03 -15.85
N VAL A 41 -8.98 -15.94 -14.55
CA VAL A 41 -8.22 -14.86 -13.89
C VAL A 41 -6.83 -15.41 -13.60
N VAL A 42 -5.83 -14.62 -13.84
CA VAL A 42 -4.47 -14.91 -13.39
C VAL A 42 -4.47 -14.91 -11.86
N ASP A 43 -3.98 -15.98 -11.27
CA ASP A 43 -3.75 -16.03 -9.82
C ASP A 43 -2.49 -15.25 -9.51
N ARG A 44 -2.65 -14.14 -8.82
CA ARG A 44 -1.54 -13.28 -8.41
C ARG A 44 -1.88 -12.48 -7.17
N ASP A 45 -0.88 -12.19 -6.37
CA ASP A 45 -1.03 -11.33 -5.21
C ASP A 45 -1.37 -9.89 -5.62
N ILE A 46 -2.38 -9.32 -4.97
CA ILE A 46 -2.82 -7.95 -5.21
C ILE A 46 -2.67 -7.16 -3.92
N LEU A 47 -1.91 -6.05 -4.00
CA LEU A 47 -1.84 -5.05 -2.95
C LEU A 47 -2.68 -3.85 -3.37
N PHE A 48 -3.73 -3.59 -2.62
CA PHE A 48 -4.59 -2.42 -2.83
C PHE A 48 -4.37 -1.39 -1.72
N PHE A 49 -4.11 -0.17 -2.13
CA PHE A 49 -3.91 0.99 -1.26
C PHE A 49 -4.94 2.07 -1.63
N GLY A 50 -6.09 2.04 -0.94
CA GLY A 50 -7.14 3.03 -1.10
C GLY A 50 -6.82 4.35 -0.42
N ILE A 51 -7.68 5.35 -0.62
CA ILE A 51 -7.55 6.69 -0.02
C ILE A 51 -7.59 6.66 1.51
N GLU A 52 -8.26 5.66 2.09
CA GLU A 52 -8.36 5.49 3.55
C GLU A 52 -7.00 5.25 4.23
N ARG A 53 -5.94 4.95 3.46
CA ARG A 53 -4.58 4.83 4.00
C ARG A 53 -4.08 6.12 4.64
N THR A 54 -4.58 7.26 4.17
CA THR A 54 -4.20 8.60 4.65
C THR A 54 -5.11 9.14 5.74
N VAL A 55 -6.10 8.36 6.19
CA VAL A 55 -6.90 8.70 7.37
C VAL A 55 -6.02 8.60 8.62
N PRO A 56 -5.94 9.66 9.44
CA PRO A 56 -5.15 9.64 10.67
C PRO A 56 -5.54 8.46 11.58
N ALA A 57 -4.55 7.89 12.26
CA ALA A 57 -4.77 6.74 13.14
C ALA A 57 -5.85 7.03 14.21
N GLY A 58 -5.88 8.25 14.74
CA GLY A 58 -6.86 8.69 15.73
C GLY A 58 -8.32 8.73 15.21
N GLU A 59 -8.52 8.75 13.90
CA GLU A 59 -9.86 8.78 13.28
C GLU A 59 -10.37 7.38 12.91
N LYS A 60 -9.46 6.40 12.77
CA LYS A 60 -9.82 5.01 12.41
C LYS A 60 -10.60 4.35 13.56
N THR A 61 -11.81 3.89 13.28
CA THR A 61 -12.70 3.27 14.28
C THR A 61 -12.05 2.12 15.03
N ARG A 62 -11.32 1.27 14.31
CA ARG A 62 -10.58 0.13 14.89
C ARG A 62 -9.55 0.59 15.92
N TYR A 63 -8.83 1.67 15.63
CA TYR A 63 -7.81 2.21 16.53
C TYR A 63 -8.42 2.93 17.74
N LYS A 64 -9.57 3.56 17.59
CA LYS A 64 -10.33 4.13 18.71
C LYS A 64 -10.74 3.06 19.74
N GLN A 65 -11.09 1.88 19.27
CA GLN A 65 -11.42 0.75 20.15
C GLN A 65 -10.17 0.26 20.92
N LEU A 66 -9.02 0.17 20.24
CA LEU A 66 -7.76 -0.20 20.87
C LEU A 66 -7.31 0.81 21.93
N MET A 67 -7.47 2.11 21.68
CA MET A 67 -7.13 3.15 22.66
C MET A 67 -8.00 3.10 23.93
N ARG A 68 -9.22 2.62 23.83
CA ARG A 68 -10.15 2.49 24.97
C ARG A 68 -9.92 1.22 25.79
N SER A 69 -9.24 0.22 25.21
CA SER A 69 -8.90 -1.00 25.95
C SER A 69 -7.69 -0.74 26.82
N THR A 70 -7.80 -1.06 28.10
CA THR A 70 -6.66 -1.03 29.05
C THR A 70 -5.70 -2.16 28.68
N TYR A 71 -4.76 -1.90 27.76
CA TYR A 71 -3.76 -2.89 27.38
C TYR A 71 -2.72 -3.05 28.49
N VAL A 72 -2.79 -4.17 29.18
CA VAL A 72 -1.84 -4.57 30.24
C VAL A 72 -0.53 -5.08 29.64
N HIS A 73 -0.50 -5.47 28.38
CA HIS A 73 0.69 -6.03 27.73
C HIS A 73 1.34 -5.01 26.79
N LYS A 74 2.60 -4.69 27.04
CA LYS A 74 3.42 -3.89 26.11
C LYS A 74 4.09 -4.87 25.14
N PRO A 75 3.64 -4.98 23.90
CA PRO A 75 4.27 -5.85 22.93
C PRO A 75 5.70 -5.37 22.63
N PRO A 76 6.59 -6.27 22.18
CA PRO A 76 7.95 -5.89 21.82
C PRO A 76 7.97 -4.83 20.72
N LEU A 77 8.98 -3.96 20.75
CA LEU A 77 9.27 -3.01 19.71
C LEU A 77 10.24 -3.66 18.72
N GLU A 78 9.88 -3.64 17.45
CA GLU A 78 10.69 -4.16 16.35
C GLU A 78 11.23 -2.99 15.51
N SER A 79 12.44 -3.11 15.02
CA SER A 79 12.99 -2.14 14.08
C SER A 79 12.30 -2.26 12.72
N ILE A 80 12.14 -1.14 12.03
CA ILE A 80 11.72 -1.15 10.63
C ILE A 80 12.86 -1.80 9.81
N ASN A 81 12.48 -2.61 8.81
CA ASN A 81 13.47 -3.19 7.90
C ASN A 81 14.37 -2.09 7.32
N PRO A 82 15.72 -2.24 7.35
CA PRO A 82 16.65 -1.20 6.93
C PRO A 82 16.44 -0.72 5.48
N GLU A 83 16.12 -1.62 4.56
CA GLU A 83 15.83 -1.25 3.16
C GLU A 83 14.55 -0.43 3.04
N VAL A 84 13.51 -0.80 3.78
CA VAL A 84 12.28 -0.01 3.88
C VAL A 84 12.58 1.35 4.47
N ALA A 85 13.33 1.41 5.58
CA ALA A 85 13.67 2.67 6.24
C ALA A 85 14.41 3.62 5.28
N LYS A 86 15.42 3.12 4.56
CA LYS A 86 16.18 3.89 3.57
C LYS A 86 15.28 4.49 2.49
N GLN A 87 14.35 3.71 1.94
CA GLN A 87 13.42 4.20 0.90
C GLN A 87 12.44 5.21 1.47
N VAL A 88 11.91 4.97 2.67
CA VAL A 88 11.01 5.92 3.37
C VAL A 88 11.73 7.25 3.62
N GLU A 89 12.96 7.21 4.14
CA GLU A 89 13.77 8.42 4.38
C GLU A 89 14.01 9.20 3.09
N HIS A 90 14.31 8.49 2.01
CA HIS A 90 14.47 9.11 0.69
C HIS A 90 13.19 9.80 0.21
N ILE A 91 12.04 9.11 0.30
CA ILE A 91 10.75 9.64 -0.14
C ILE A 91 10.34 10.85 0.72
N LEU A 92 10.39 10.72 2.03
CA LEU A 92 9.95 11.77 2.95
C LEU A 92 10.95 12.91 3.12
N GLY A 93 12.22 12.68 2.80
CA GLY A 93 13.28 13.67 2.97
C GLY A 93 13.65 13.91 4.44
N LYS A 94 13.38 12.95 5.32
CA LYS A 94 13.70 13.03 6.75
C LYS A 94 14.11 11.68 7.31
N SER A 95 14.89 11.66 8.39
CA SER A 95 15.25 10.41 9.06
C SER A 95 14.08 9.80 9.82
N ILE A 96 14.02 8.47 9.79
CA ILE A 96 13.11 7.65 10.60
C ILE A 96 13.89 6.64 11.47
N SER A 97 15.16 6.90 11.72
CA SER A 97 16.03 5.99 12.51
C SER A 97 15.47 5.65 13.89
N ASP A 98 14.71 6.57 14.48
CA ASP A 98 14.10 6.41 15.80
C ASP A 98 12.70 5.77 15.76
N TYR A 99 12.26 5.32 14.58
CA TYR A 99 10.95 4.71 14.42
C TYR A 99 11.03 3.20 14.58
N GLN A 100 10.06 2.67 15.28
CA GLN A 100 9.89 1.25 15.58
C GLN A 100 8.46 0.83 15.27
N VAL A 101 8.26 -0.44 15.14
CA VAL A 101 6.95 -1.06 14.96
C VAL A 101 6.61 -1.87 16.19
N THR A 102 5.39 -1.79 16.63
CA THR A 102 4.86 -2.67 17.68
C THR A 102 3.56 -3.32 17.18
N GLN A 103 3.30 -4.54 17.62
CA GLN A 103 2.13 -5.30 17.20
C GLN A 103 1.12 -5.39 18.35
N TYR A 104 -0.12 -5.00 18.08
CA TYR A 104 -1.24 -5.18 18.99
C TYR A 104 -2.25 -6.15 18.36
N GLY A 105 -2.54 -7.25 19.05
CA GLY A 105 -3.40 -8.29 18.52
C GLY A 105 -2.74 -9.10 17.39
N LEU A 106 -3.54 -9.76 16.57
CA LEU A 106 -3.04 -10.67 15.53
C LEU A 106 -2.57 -9.91 14.26
N ASP A 107 -3.18 -8.78 13.95
CA ASP A 107 -3.00 -8.13 12.64
C ASP A 107 -2.63 -6.63 12.69
N ASP A 108 -2.62 -6.00 13.87
CA ASP A 108 -2.42 -4.56 13.96
C ASP A 108 -0.99 -4.21 14.35
N LYS A 109 -0.25 -3.64 13.39
CA LYS A 109 1.05 -3.05 13.63
C LYS A 109 0.92 -1.52 13.75
N PHE A 110 1.50 -0.97 14.80
CA PHE A 110 1.55 0.46 15.07
C PHE A 110 2.98 0.97 14.99
N LEU A 111 3.11 2.20 14.52
CA LEU A 111 4.37 2.90 14.53
C LEU A 111 4.57 3.63 15.87
N VAL A 112 5.78 3.58 16.35
CA VAL A 112 6.24 4.29 17.55
C VAL A 112 7.52 5.01 17.20
N GLY A 113 7.59 6.29 17.48
CA GLY A 113 8.81 7.08 17.32
C GLY A 113 9.38 7.53 18.66
N LYS A 114 10.62 8.02 18.65
CA LYS A 114 11.24 8.68 19.76
C LYS A 114 11.70 10.08 19.31
N SER A 115 11.46 11.10 20.13
CA SER A 115 12.03 12.42 19.96
C SER A 115 12.36 12.98 21.32
N ASP A 116 13.57 13.47 21.49
CA ASP A 116 14.05 14.09 22.74
C ASP A 116 13.83 13.21 23.99
N GLY A 117 14.03 11.90 23.82
CA GLY A 117 13.84 10.92 24.91
C GLY A 117 12.40 10.50 25.14
N ASN A 118 11.42 11.18 24.54
CA ASN A 118 10.01 10.85 24.66
C ASN A 118 9.57 9.89 23.55
N LYS A 119 8.76 8.88 23.92
CA LYS A 119 8.10 7.99 22.94
C LYS A 119 6.77 8.61 22.52
N PHE A 120 6.52 8.61 21.22
CA PHE A 120 5.24 9.02 20.67
C PHE A 120 4.72 7.93 19.72
N SER A 121 3.43 7.76 19.67
CA SER A 121 2.79 6.75 18.84
C SER A 121 2.32 7.33 17.51
N GLU A 122 1.96 6.46 16.59
CA GLU A 122 1.38 6.78 15.27
C GLU A 122 0.23 7.80 15.31
N PHE A 123 -0.45 7.93 16.43
CA PHE A 123 -1.49 8.94 16.62
C PHE A 123 -0.98 10.39 16.55
N HIS A 124 0.33 10.58 16.68
CA HIS A 124 1.00 11.87 16.62
C HIS A 124 1.80 12.07 15.32
N PHE A 125 1.78 11.08 14.42
CA PHE A 125 2.44 11.18 13.12
C PHE A 125 1.53 11.85 12.10
N GLY A 126 2.13 12.42 11.07
CA GLY A 126 1.40 12.78 9.87
C GLY A 126 0.81 11.53 9.20
N ALA A 127 -0.45 11.61 8.77
CA ALA A 127 -1.13 10.48 8.14
C ALA A 127 -0.41 10.00 6.87
N GLY A 128 0.17 10.92 6.08
CA GLY A 128 0.97 10.58 4.91
C GLY A 128 2.25 9.82 5.26
N GLU A 129 2.89 10.17 6.36
CA GLU A 129 4.12 9.51 6.82
C GLU A 129 3.88 8.06 7.21
N SER A 130 2.91 7.80 8.08
CA SER A 130 2.55 6.44 8.47
C SER A 130 2.05 5.62 7.28
N SER A 131 1.35 6.26 6.34
CA SER A 131 0.91 5.64 5.09
C SER A 131 2.09 5.14 4.27
N ILE A 132 3.11 5.96 4.02
CA ILE A 132 4.30 5.59 3.24
C ILE A 132 5.04 4.42 3.90
N ILE A 133 5.29 4.48 5.21
CA ILE A 133 5.99 3.39 5.92
C ILE A 133 5.23 2.06 5.74
N ARG A 134 3.91 2.07 5.90
CA ARG A 134 3.07 0.87 5.74
C ARG A 134 3.04 0.37 4.30
N MET A 135 2.93 1.28 3.34
CA MET A 135 2.90 0.93 1.92
C MET A 135 4.22 0.25 1.53
N LEU A 136 5.35 0.88 1.81
CA LEU A 136 6.66 0.34 1.44
C LEU A 136 6.92 -0.99 2.15
N THR A 137 6.56 -1.11 3.42
CA THR A 137 6.69 -2.39 4.14
C THR A 137 5.93 -3.51 3.44
N LYS A 138 4.69 -3.28 3.01
CA LYS A 138 3.90 -4.29 2.29
C LYS A 138 4.44 -4.57 0.90
N ILE A 139 4.87 -3.55 0.17
CA ILE A 139 5.43 -3.69 -1.18
C ILE A 139 6.74 -4.49 -1.15
N GLU A 140 7.61 -4.22 -0.17
CA GLU A 140 8.86 -4.97 -0.03
C GLU A 140 8.64 -6.44 0.37
N GLN A 141 7.58 -6.72 1.12
CA GLN A 141 7.20 -8.08 1.50
C GLN A 141 6.41 -8.83 0.40
N ALA A 142 5.89 -8.12 -0.59
CA ALA A 142 5.11 -8.73 -1.66
C ALA A 142 5.93 -9.73 -2.48
N PRO A 143 5.34 -10.84 -2.89
CA PRO A 143 5.95 -11.76 -3.83
C PRO A 143 6.26 -11.10 -5.18
N GLU A 144 7.18 -11.68 -5.92
CA GLU A 144 7.41 -11.30 -7.32
C GLU A 144 6.12 -11.45 -8.13
N ASN A 145 5.98 -10.63 -9.17
CA ASN A 145 4.80 -10.60 -10.05
C ASN A 145 3.49 -10.11 -9.42
N SER A 146 3.51 -9.59 -8.19
CA SER A 146 2.34 -8.97 -7.57
C SER A 146 1.82 -7.77 -8.37
N LEU A 147 0.54 -7.47 -8.19
CA LEU A 147 -0.10 -6.25 -8.71
C LEU A 147 -0.28 -5.24 -7.58
N ILE A 148 0.23 -4.04 -7.78
CA ILE A 148 0.10 -2.93 -6.84
C ILE A 148 -0.91 -1.94 -7.42
N LEU A 149 -1.97 -1.67 -6.66
CA LEU A 149 -3.01 -0.70 -7.00
C LEU A 149 -3.01 0.41 -5.95
N ILE A 150 -2.90 1.67 -6.39
CA ILE A 150 -2.85 2.82 -5.49
C ILE A 150 -3.86 3.86 -5.95
N GLU A 151 -4.79 4.26 -5.09
CA GLU A 151 -5.67 5.39 -5.34
C GLU A 151 -4.99 6.69 -4.90
N GLU A 152 -5.08 7.73 -5.76
CA GLU A 152 -4.58 9.09 -5.48
C GLU A 152 -3.18 9.06 -4.84
N ILE A 153 -2.19 8.63 -5.62
CA ILE A 153 -0.82 8.40 -5.12
C ILE A 153 -0.24 9.59 -4.35
N GLU A 154 -0.64 10.81 -4.72
CA GLU A 154 -0.22 12.07 -4.10
C GLU A 154 -0.91 12.37 -2.76
N ASN A 155 -2.00 11.67 -2.44
CA ASN A 155 -2.81 11.99 -1.26
C ASN A 155 -1.99 11.85 0.03
N GLY A 156 -1.94 12.94 0.79
CA GLY A 156 -1.16 13.05 2.03
C GLY A 156 0.33 13.25 1.84
N LEU A 157 0.80 13.48 0.61
CA LEU A 157 2.22 13.68 0.27
C LEU A 157 2.50 15.09 -0.26
N HIS A 158 3.70 15.59 0.06
CA HIS A 158 4.24 16.75 -0.62
C HIS A 158 4.64 16.39 -2.07
N PRO A 159 4.52 17.29 -3.06
CA PRO A 159 4.83 16.98 -4.47
C PRO A 159 6.19 16.30 -4.71
N ILE A 160 7.23 16.71 -3.98
CA ILE A 160 8.56 16.07 -4.06
C ILE A 160 8.51 14.62 -3.57
N ALA A 161 7.76 14.35 -2.51
CA ALA A 161 7.59 12.99 -1.99
C ALA A 161 6.79 12.12 -2.96
N THR A 162 5.76 12.68 -3.60
CA THR A 162 5.01 11.99 -4.65
C THR A 162 5.91 11.58 -5.82
N LYS A 163 6.75 12.51 -6.31
CA LYS A 163 7.72 12.20 -7.36
C LYS A 163 8.64 11.04 -6.96
N ARG A 164 9.24 11.10 -5.77
CA ARG A 164 10.12 10.06 -5.26
C ARG A 164 9.41 8.72 -5.04
N MET A 165 8.12 8.75 -4.68
CA MET A 165 7.30 7.54 -4.59
C MET A 165 7.10 6.88 -5.96
N VAL A 166 6.89 7.66 -7.02
CA VAL A 166 6.81 7.13 -8.39
C VAL A 166 8.16 6.54 -8.82
N GLU A 167 9.27 7.22 -8.55
CA GLU A 167 10.62 6.71 -8.82
C GLU A 167 10.87 5.37 -8.10
N TYR A 168 10.45 5.26 -6.83
CA TYR A 168 10.50 4.00 -6.07
C TYR A 168 9.66 2.90 -6.72
N LEU A 169 8.43 3.21 -7.18
CA LEU A 169 7.59 2.21 -7.86
C LEU A 169 8.20 1.72 -9.17
N ILE A 170 8.88 2.57 -9.92
CA ILE A 170 9.62 2.18 -11.13
C ILE A 170 10.77 1.22 -10.79
N ASP A 171 11.55 1.53 -9.74
CA ASP A 171 12.62 0.65 -9.27
C ASP A 171 12.07 -0.72 -8.83
N VAL A 172 11.06 -0.71 -7.99
CA VAL A 172 10.44 -1.95 -7.48
C VAL A 172 9.82 -2.78 -8.60
N ALA A 173 9.20 -2.14 -9.59
CA ALA A 173 8.64 -2.83 -10.76
C ALA A 173 9.73 -3.56 -11.54
N SER A 174 10.89 -2.94 -11.68
CA SER A 174 12.04 -3.53 -12.37
C SER A 174 12.64 -4.71 -11.61
N ARG A 175 12.96 -4.55 -10.32
CA ARG A 175 13.69 -5.57 -9.53
C ARG A 175 12.84 -6.73 -9.04
N LYS A 176 11.51 -6.54 -8.84
CA LYS A 176 10.58 -7.59 -8.38
C LYS A 176 9.60 -8.05 -9.45
N SER A 177 9.69 -7.51 -10.65
CA SER A 177 8.74 -7.81 -11.74
C SER A 177 7.28 -7.55 -11.38
N VAL A 178 7.00 -6.65 -10.42
CA VAL A 178 5.64 -6.26 -10.08
C VAL A 178 5.10 -5.26 -11.09
N GLN A 179 3.79 -5.14 -11.15
CA GLN A 179 3.10 -4.10 -11.92
C GLN A 179 2.44 -3.12 -10.97
N ALA A 180 2.57 -1.83 -11.22
CA ALA A 180 1.92 -0.80 -10.44
C ALA A 180 0.97 0.01 -11.31
N ILE A 181 -0.26 0.18 -10.84
CA ILE A 181 -1.29 1.04 -11.44
C ILE A 181 -1.74 2.00 -10.35
N PHE A 182 -1.71 3.27 -10.63
CA PHE A 182 -2.16 4.28 -9.69
C PHE A 182 -2.98 5.37 -10.37
N THR A 183 -3.87 5.99 -9.60
CA THR A 183 -4.58 7.20 -10.01
C THR A 183 -3.89 8.43 -9.43
N THR A 184 -4.02 9.55 -10.10
CA THR A 184 -3.54 10.88 -9.69
C THR A 184 -4.44 11.95 -10.28
N HIS A 185 -4.47 13.12 -9.68
CA HIS A 185 -5.17 14.31 -10.19
C HIS A 185 -4.28 15.19 -11.03
#